data_019dd143bec3682e4921d19f03412c1b
#
_entry.id   019dd143bec3682e4921d19f03412c1b
#
_cell.length_a   1.000
_cell.length_b   1.000
_cell.length_c   1.000
_cell.angle_alpha   90.00
_cell.angle_beta   90.00
_cell.angle_gamma   90.00
#
_symmetry.space_group_name_H-M   'P 1'
#
loop_
_entity.id
_entity.type
_entity.pdbx_description
1 polymer ?
#
loop_
_entity_poly.entity_id
_entity_poly.type
_entity_poly.pdbx_seq_one_letter_code
_entity_poly.pdbx_strand_id
1 'polypeptide(L)'
;MGNEKITLIGAGLAGPLMATYLAQHGYSVAIYESRPDMRKVDLSAGRSINLALSIRGINALKEVGVFGRIEPITIPMKGRMIHDLDGNIYLQPYGQKEDEVIYSVSRA
;
A
#
# COMPACT_ATOMS: atom_id res chain seq x y z
N MET A 1 -22.05 11.85 18.07
CA MET A 1 -21.39 10.83 17.27
C MET A 1 -21.82 10.99 15.81
N GLY A 2 -20.91 10.86 14.88
CA GLY A 2 -21.22 10.88 13.45
C GLY A 2 -21.36 12.25 12.82
N ASN A 3 -21.43 13.31 13.60
CA ASN A 3 -21.57 14.66 13.08
C ASN A 3 -20.26 15.44 13.03
N GLU A 4 -19.20 14.89 13.58
CA GLU A 4 -17.89 15.53 13.52
C GLU A 4 -17.30 15.38 12.15
N LYS A 5 -16.81 16.48 11.60
CA LYS A 5 -16.14 16.50 10.32
C LYS A 5 -14.63 16.51 10.54
N ILE A 6 -13.95 15.57 9.92
CA ILE A 6 -12.49 15.46 9.98
C ILE A 6 -11.93 15.78 8.61
N THR A 7 -10.97 16.69 8.56
CA THR A 7 -10.30 17.07 7.34
C THR A 7 -8.90 16.46 7.31
N LEU A 8 -8.58 15.77 6.22
CA LEU A 8 -7.27 15.18 5.99
C LEU A 8 -6.58 15.93 4.87
N ILE A 9 -5.31 16.19 5.06
CA ILE A 9 -4.48 16.83 4.04
C ILE A 9 -3.54 15.78 3.47
N GLY A 10 -3.67 15.54 2.16
CA GLY A 10 -2.87 14.55 1.46
C GLY A 10 -3.60 13.25 1.23
N ALA A 11 -3.59 12.77 -0.01
CA ALA A 11 -4.18 11.50 -0.41
C ALA A 11 -3.10 10.55 -0.94
N GLY A 12 -1.99 10.45 -0.21
CA GLY A 12 -0.97 9.46 -0.49
C GLY A 12 -1.43 8.07 -0.06
N LEU A 13 -0.66 7.40 0.78
CA LEU A 13 -1.01 6.05 1.24
C LEU A 13 -1.79 6.08 2.55
N ALA A 14 -1.37 6.90 3.49
CA ALA A 14 -1.98 6.95 4.82
C ALA A 14 -3.31 7.68 4.83
N GLY A 15 -3.44 8.74 4.03
CA GLY A 15 -4.65 9.57 4.03
C GLY A 15 -5.92 8.80 3.68
N PRO A 16 -5.98 8.14 2.52
CA PRO A 16 -7.16 7.36 2.15
C PRO A 16 -7.48 6.21 3.12
N LEU A 17 -6.47 5.55 3.67
CA LEU A 17 -6.67 4.50 4.65
C LEU A 17 -7.29 5.06 5.93
N MET A 18 -6.75 6.17 6.43
CA MET A 18 -7.29 6.84 7.61
C MET A 18 -8.71 7.32 7.35
N ALA A 19 -8.98 7.88 6.16
CA ALA A 19 -10.32 8.33 5.79
C ALA A 19 -11.32 7.18 5.81
N THR A 20 -10.93 6.03 5.27
CA THR A 20 -11.79 4.84 5.25
C THR A 20 -12.09 4.38 6.67
N TYR A 21 -11.07 4.32 7.50
CA TYR A 21 -11.22 3.92 8.89
C TYR A 21 -12.17 4.86 9.65
N LEU A 22 -11.95 6.16 9.51
CA LEU A 22 -12.77 7.15 10.19
C LEU A 22 -14.21 7.15 9.69
N ALA A 23 -14.41 7.02 8.38
CA ALA A 23 -15.75 6.96 7.82
C ALA A 23 -16.52 5.74 8.32
N GLN A 24 -15.85 4.61 8.47
CA GLN A 24 -16.46 3.40 9.02
C GLN A 24 -16.86 3.58 10.49
N HIS A 25 -16.23 4.53 11.19
CA HIS A 25 -16.54 4.83 12.58
C HIS A 25 -17.53 6.01 12.72
N GLY A 26 -18.18 6.39 11.64
CA GLY A 26 -19.26 7.38 11.67
C GLY A 26 -18.83 8.83 11.51
N TYR A 27 -17.56 9.08 11.22
CA TYR A 27 -17.10 10.46 10.99
C TYR A 27 -17.34 10.88 9.54
N SER A 28 -17.61 12.15 9.35
CA SER A 28 -17.62 12.76 8.02
C SER A 28 -16.20 13.19 7.68
N VAL A 29 -15.67 12.73 6.57
CA VAL A 29 -14.25 12.93 6.23
C VAL A 29 -14.13 13.66 4.90
N ALA A 30 -13.25 14.66 4.85
CA ALA A 30 -12.86 15.33 3.62
C ALA A 30 -11.36 15.22 3.45
N ILE A 31 -10.90 14.92 2.23
CA ILE A 31 -9.49 14.83 1.91
C ILE A 31 -9.17 15.88 0.85
N TYR A 32 -8.08 16.61 1.07
CA TYR A 32 -7.55 17.56 0.11
C TYR A 32 -6.20 17.10 -0.39
N GLU A 33 -6.05 16.99 -1.70
CA GLU A 33 -4.83 16.55 -2.36
C GLU A 33 -4.46 17.54 -3.46
N SER A 34 -3.21 17.96 -3.47
CA SER A 34 -2.73 18.94 -4.45
C SER A 34 -2.41 18.31 -5.82
N ARG A 35 -2.16 17.00 -5.85
CA ARG A 35 -1.84 16.30 -7.09
C ARG A 35 -3.11 15.83 -7.79
N PRO A 36 -3.07 15.67 -9.12
CA PRO A 36 -4.22 15.10 -9.83
C PRO A 36 -4.45 13.64 -9.43
N ASP A 37 -5.65 13.16 -9.68
CA ASP A 37 -6.02 11.78 -9.42
C ASP A 37 -5.17 10.85 -10.28
N MET A 38 -4.38 10.00 -9.66
CA MET A 38 -3.45 9.11 -10.34
C MET A 38 -4.15 8.11 -11.25
N ARG A 39 -5.42 7.83 -11.01
CA ARG A 39 -6.21 6.94 -11.87
C ARG A 39 -6.59 7.61 -13.19
N LYS A 40 -6.54 8.94 -13.26
CA LYS A 40 -6.97 9.73 -14.40
C LYS A 40 -5.82 10.31 -15.22
N VAL A 41 -4.59 10.19 -14.74
CA VAL A 41 -3.42 10.72 -15.42
C VAL A 41 -2.50 9.60 -15.83
N ASP A 42 -1.76 9.85 -16.91
CA ASP A 42 -0.76 8.90 -17.38
C ASP A 42 0.48 9.01 -16.50
N LEU A 43 0.83 7.91 -15.85
CA LEU A 43 2.01 7.82 -15.00
C LEU A 43 3.26 7.44 -15.81
N SER A 44 3.21 7.47 -17.14
CA SER A 44 4.30 7.05 -18.01
C SER A 44 5.56 7.91 -17.86
N ALA A 45 5.50 8.98 -17.13
CA ALA A 45 6.64 9.89 -16.93
C ALA A 45 7.71 9.31 -16.00
N GLY A 46 7.90 8.00 -16.02
CA GLY A 46 9.13 7.39 -15.57
C GLY A 46 9.25 7.12 -14.07
N ARG A 47 8.19 7.15 -13.30
CA ARG A 47 8.28 6.86 -11.87
C ARG A 47 7.15 5.97 -11.39
N SER A 48 6.85 4.93 -12.13
CA SER A 48 6.02 3.86 -11.58
C SER A 48 6.89 3.04 -10.64
N ILE A 49 6.94 3.42 -9.39
CA ILE A 49 7.58 2.60 -8.39
C ILE A 49 6.50 1.74 -7.77
N ASN A 50 6.68 0.43 -7.84
CA ASN A 50 5.82 -0.48 -7.11
C ASN A 50 6.06 -0.30 -5.62
N LEU A 51 5.00 -0.44 -4.86
CA LEU A 51 5.06 -0.36 -3.42
C LEU A 51 5.27 -1.73 -2.83
N ALA A 52 5.96 -1.79 -1.71
CA ALA A 52 6.12 -3.01 -0.94
C ALA A 52 5.12 -2.99 0.22
N LEU A 53 4.20 -3.93 0.20
CA LEU A 53 3.17 -4.04 1.24
C LEU A 53 3.60 -5.09 2.24
N SER A 54 3.88 -4.66 3.47
CA SER A 54 4.30 -5.53 4.56
C SER A 54 3.10 -5.97 5.40
N ILE A 55 3.36 -6.82 6.39
CA ILE A 55 2.31 -7.31 7.28
C ILE A 55 1.57 -6.19 8.01
N ARG A 56 2.26 -5.10 8.34
CA ARG A 56 1.61 -3.97 8.99
C ARG A 56 0.57 -3.31 8.09
N GLY A 57 0.92 -3.11 6.83
CA GLY A 57 -0.02 -2.55 5.85
C GLY A 57 -1.16 -3.52 5.56
N ILE A 58 -0.87 -4.80 5.44
CA ILE A 58 -1.88 -5.83 5.22
C ILE A 58 -2.89 -5.85 6.37
N ASN A 59 -2.41 -5.81 7.61
CA ASN A 59 -3.29 -5.83 8.77
C ASN A 59 -4.19 -4.59 8.81
N ALA A 60 -3.66 -3.42 8.46
CA ALA A 60 -4.45 -2.20 8.39
C ALA A 60 -5.53 -2.30 7.31
N LEU A 61 -5.19 -2.82 6.14
CA LEU A 61 -6.15 -3.00 5.05
C LEU A 61 -7.22 -4.03 5.40
N LYS A 62 -6.85 -5.09 6.12
CA LYS A 62 -7.81 -6.07 6.60
C LYS A 62 -8.76 -5.47 7.62
N GLU A 63 -8.25 -4.61 8.49
CA GLU A 63 -9.07 -3.98 9.52
C GLU A 63 -10.18 -3.11 8.91
N VAL A 64 -9.89 -2.42 7.81
CA VAL A 64 -10.93 -1.64 7.12
C VAL A 64 -11.69 -2.44 6.08
N GLY A 65 -11.35 -3.72 5.89
CA GLY A 65 -12.11 -4.61 5.04
C GLY A 65 -11.85 -4.50 3.54
N VAL A 66 -10.74 -3.90 3.13
CA VAL A 66 -10.45 -3.70 1.70
C VAL A 66 -9.34 -4.59 1.16
N PHE A 67 -8.68 -5.37 2.01
CA PHE A 67 -7.56 -6.20 1.55
C PHE A 67 -7.98 -7.20 0.48
N GLY A 68 -9.19 -7.75 0.59
CA GLY A 68 -9.69 -8.70 -0.41
C GLY A 68 -9.77 -8.13 -1.83
N ARG A 69 -9.89 -6.81 -1.95
CA ARG A 69 -9.88 -6.13 -3.25
C ARG A 69 -8.47 -5.87 -3.76
N ILE A 70 -7.51 -5.79 -2.85
CA ILE A 70 -6.13 -5.47 -3.19
C ILE A 70 -5.32 -6.73 -3.44
N GLU A 71 -5.56 -7.79 -2.69
CA GLU A 71 -4.81 -9.03 -2.80
C GLU A 71 -4.66 -9.54 -4.23
N PRO A 72 -5.72 -9.56 -5.07
CA PRO A 72 -5.60 -10.09 -6.43
C PRO A 72 -4.63 -9.31 -7.33
N ILE A 73 -4.34 -8.05 -7.01
CA ILE A 73 -3.43 -7.23 -7.80
C ILE A 73 -2.02 -7.17 -7.19
N THR A 74 -1.77 -7.95 -6.16
CA THR A 74 -0.45 -8.01 -5.53
C THR A 74 0.35 -9.19 -6.05
N ILE A 75 1.67 -9.06 -5.96
CA ILE A 75 2.60 -10.14 -6.29
C ILE A 75 3.41 -10.45 -5.04
N PRO A 76 3.36 -11.68 -4.53
CA PRO A 76 4.13 -12.03 -3.34
C PRO A 76 5.63 -12.06 -3.65
N MET A 77 6.41 -11.50 -2.74
CA MET A 77 7.87 -11.48 -2.82
C MET A 77 8.41 -12.18 -1.58
N LYS A 78 9.12 -13.28 -1.79
CA LYS A 78 9.63 -14.08 -0.68
C LYS A 78 10.95 -13.57 -0.14
N GLY A 79 11.68 -12.80 -0.94
CA GLY A 79 12.97 -12.27 -0.55
C GLY A 79 13.56 -11.43 -1.67
N ARG A 80 14.80 -11.06 -1.48
CA ARG A 80 15.53 -10.32 -2.50
C ARG A 80 16.72 -11.15 -2.97
N MET A 81 17.04 -11.02 -4.24
CA MET A 81 18.22 -11.67 -4.82
C MET A 81 19.44 -10.80 -4.55
N ILE A 82 20.46 -11.38 -3.98
CA ILE A 82 21.72 -10.70 -3.72
C ILE A 82 22.75 -11.17 -4.72
N HIS A 83 23.38 -10.21 -5.38
CA HIS A 83 24.47 -10.45 -6.32
C HIS A 83 25.76 -9.93 -5.69
N ASP A 84 26.71 -10.81 -5.46
CA ASP A 84 28.00 -10.38 -4.92
C ASP A 84 28.96 -10.01 -6.06
N LEU A 85 30.14 -9.51 -5.67
CA LEU A 85 31.12 -9.06 -6.66
C LEU A 85 31.76 -10.22 -7.43
N ASP A 86 31.67 -11.44 -6.91
CA ASP A 86 32.20 -12.64 -7.55
C ASP A 86 31.19 -13.29 -8.49
N GLY A 87 30.02 -12.69 -8.65
CA GLY A 87 28.99 -13.21 -9.54
C GLY A 87 28.07 -14.24 -8.91
N ASN A 88 28.19 -14.50 -7.63
CA ASN A 88 27.27 -15.40 -6.93
C ASN A 88 25.93 -14.72 -6.72
N ILE A 89 24.86 -15.50 -6.87
CA ILE A 89 23.49 -15.04 -6.70
C ILE A 89 22.83 -15.90 -5.63
N TYR A 90 22.23 -15.26 -4.65
CA TYR A 90 21.49 -15.99 -3.62
C TYR A 90 20.27 -15.19 -3.16
N LEU A 91 19.26 -15.93 -2.69
CA LEU A 91 18.02 -15.33 -2.20
C LEU A 91 18.15 -15.07 -0.71
N GLN A 92 17.88 -13.81 -0.32
CA GLN A 92 17.74 -13.45 1.08
C GLN A 92 16.24 -13.34 1.39
N PRO A 93 15.67 -14.31 2.14
CA PRO A 93 14.23 -14.25 2.44
C PRO A 93 13.91 -13.11 3.37
N TYR A 94 12.67 -12.59 3.23
CA TYR A 94 12.16 -11.51 4.08
C TYR A 94 11.69 -12.01 5.43
N GLY A 95 11.40 -13.30 5.55
CA GLY A 95 10.95 -13.90 6.80
C GLY A 95 11.58 -15.25 7.01
N GLN A 96 11.26 -15.86 8.15
CA GLN A 96 11.78 -17.17 8.53
C GLN A 96 10.90 -18.33 8.05
N LYS A 97 9.64 -18.04 7.71
CA LYS A 97 8.67 -19.01 7.24
C LYS A 97 8.31 -18.73 5.79
N GLU A 98 7.87 -19.76 5.08
CA GLU A 98 7.52 -19.63 3.66
C GLU A 98 6.35 -18.66 3.43
N ASP A 99 5.45 -18.51 4.39
CA ASP A 99 4.33 -17.60 4.29
C ASP A 99 4.66 -16.18 4.73
N GLU A 100 5.87 -15.93 5.21
CA GLU A 100 6.33 -14.60 5.57
C GLU A 100 6.88 -13.89 4.35
N VAL A 101 6.02 -13.23 3.61
CA VAL A 101 6.35 -12.53 2.38
C VAL A 101 5.89 -11.08 2.46
N ILE A 102 6.48 -10.24 1.66
CA ILE A 102 5.92 -8.92 1.37
C ILE A 102 5.30 -8.96 -0.01
N TYR A 103 4.41 -8.03 -0.30
CA TYR A 103 3.70 -8.01 -1.57
C TYR A 103 4.10 -6.77 -2.37
N SER A 104 4.33 -6.97 -3.65
CA SER A 104 4.49 -5.87 -4.59
C SER A 104 3.13 -5.46 -5.12
N VAL A 105 2.85 -4.17 -5.12
CA VAL A 105 1.61 -3.64 -5.64
C VAL A 105 1.89 -2.34 -6.38
N SER A 106 1.17 -2.12 -7.48
CA SER A 106 1.31 -0.88 -8.24
C SER A 106 0.84 0.30 -7.40
N ARG A 107 1.52 1.42 -7.56
CA ARG A 107 1.11 2.66 -6.92
C ARG A 107 -0.16 3.25 -7.55
N ALA A 108 -0.41 2.96 -8.82
CA ALA A 108 -1.56 3.50 -9.56
C ALA A 108 -2.85 2.75 -9.31
#